data_8382d5bbb4701307bdc244ec59566e59
#
_entry.id   8382d5bbb4701307bdc244ec59566e59
#
_cell.length_a   1.000
_cell.length_b   1.000
_cell.length_c   1.000
_cell.angle_alpha   90.00
_cell.angle_beta   90.00
_cell.angle_gamma   90.00
#
_symmetry.space_group_name_H-M   'P 1'
#
loop_
_entity.id
_entity.type
_entity.pdbx_description
1 polymer ?
#
loop_
_entity_poly.entity_id
_entity_poly.type
_entity_poly.pdbx_seq_one_letter_code
_entity_poly.pdbx_strand_id
1 'polypeptide(L)'
;MVTQARTTGLTVLFCGATGRLVALTALLLSCGHRVLAATRDPASSAGRRLREAGAHLVRADFDDPASLRAAAAQADAIVAAGTAHAAGPAADARHGRNIIDAARAARIGHLVYITVAGASQPTGVPIIDSKHAVEQHLRGSGVPYTIIAPVYFMENVWNPWNQAALAAGRWPSPVTRSRLLQQIPLADVLAFTVHVLQSRDIMLDQRIEIASDQLTANQAAAAITALLRRLVAVAEPPSAQMNPLSAWLEHAGPAVDITALRQRYPHIGWHTFADWAAVQDWHRLLRPRRSHA
;
A
#
# COMPACT_ATOMS: atom_id res chain seq x y z
N MET A 1 -27.88 -13.93 -16.48
CA MET A 1 -27.65 -14.22 -15.04
C MET A 1 -26.34 -14.99 -14.95
N VAL A 2 -25.25 -14.29 -14.64
CA VAL A 2 -23.95 -14.93 -14.36
C VAL A 2 -24.00 -15.35 -12.90
N THR A 3 -24.04 -16.66 -12.68
CA THR A 3 -23.97 -17.26 -11.33
C THR A 3 -22.63 -16.89 -10.73
N GLN A 4 -22.59 -15.94 -9.79
CA GLN A 4 -21.42 -15.72 -8.93
C GLN A 4 -21.17 -17.04 -8.18
N ALA A 5 -20.15 -17.78 -8.61
CA ALA A 5 -19.61 -18.86 -7.81
C ALA A 5 -19.21 -18.25 -6.47
N ARG A 6 -19.85 -18.66 -5.37
CA ARG A 6 -19.43 -18.34 -4.01
C ARG A 6 -18.04 -18.93 -3.84
N THR A 7 -17.04 -18.09 -3.92
CA THR A 7 -15.66 -18.46 -3.56
C THR A 7 -15.72 -18.88 -2.10
N THR A 8 -15.56 -20.15 -1.81
CA THR A 8 -15.35 -20.62 -0.43
C THR A 8 -14.23 -19.82 0.18
N GLY A 9 -14.40 -19.32 1.40
CA GLY A 9 -13.45 -18.42 2.03
C GLY A 9 -12.02 -19.01 2.05
N LEU A 10 -11.07 -18.27 1.46
CA LEU A 10 -9.65 -18.67 1.45
C LEU A 10 -9.02 -18.45 2.82
N THR A 11 -8.02 -19.25 3.15
CA THR A 11 -7.07 -18.93 4.22
C THR A 11 -5.97 -18.05 3.62
N VAL A 12 -5.92 -16.78 4.01
CA VAL A 12 -4.99 -15.77 3.48
C VAL A 12 -3.91 -15.46 4.50
N LEU A 13 -2.65 -15.73 4.19
CA LEU A 13 -1.51 -15.24 4.98
C LEU A 13 -1.24 -13.78 4.59
N PHE A 14 -1.40 -12.87 5.53
CA PHE A 14 -1.14 -11.45 5.31
C PHE A 14 0.22 -11.02 5.89
N CYS A 15 1.21 -10.88 5.01
CA CYS A 15 2.55 -10.38 5.30
C CYS A 15 2.59 -8.86 5.20
N GLY A 16 2.47 -8.18 6.33
CA GLY A 16 2.32 -6.72 6.43
C GLY A 16 1.14 -6.27 7.28
N ALA A 17 0.48 -7.22 7.96
CA ALA A 17 -0.73 -7.00 8.76
C ALA A 17 -0.57 -5.96 9.89
N THR A 18 0.64 -5.75 10.41
CA THR A 18 0.95 -4.74 11.44
C THR A 18 1.29 -3.35 10.86
N GLY A 19 1.32 -3.22 9.53
CA GLY A 19 1.72 -2.01 8.81
C GLY A 19 0.54 -1.11 8.43
N ARG A 20 0.77 -0.27 7.42
CA ARG A 20 -0.21 0.70 6.90
C ARG A 20 -1.49 0.06 6.36
N LEU A 21 -1.39 -1.16 5.85
CA LEU A 21 -2.52 -1.90 5.27
C LEU A 21 -3.29 -2.72 6.31
N VAL A 22 -3.13 -2.46 7.61
CA VAL A 22 -3.78 -3.20 8.71
C VAL A 22 -5.29 -3.35 8.51
N ALA A 23 -5.97 -2.36 7.94
CA ALA A 23 -7.40 -2.40 7.67
C ALA A 23 -7.80 -3.48 6.65
N LEU A 24 -6.86 -3.99 5.83
CA LEU A 24 -7.11 -5.13 4.95
C LEU A 24 -7.53 -6.38 5.72
N THR A 25 -7.05 -6.55 6.95
CA THR A 25 -7.43 -7.67 7.81
C THR A 25 -8.94 -7.71 8.03
N ALA A 26 -9.55 -6.60 8.45
CA ALA A 26 -10.99 -6.51 8.67
C ALA A 26 -11.78 -6.70 7.36
N LEU A 27 -11.29 -6.14 6.27
CA LEU A 27 -11.93 -6.25 4.96
C LEU A 27 -11.91 -7.70 4.45
N LEU A 28 -10.80 -8.41 4.57
CA LEU A 28 -10.70 -9.82 4.19
C LEU A 28 -11.64 -10.71 5.03
N LEU A 29 -11.69 -10.46 6.34
CA LEU A 29 -12.61 -11.17 7.25
C LEU A 29 -14.08 -10.92 6.87
N SER A 30 -14.45 -9.67 6.55
CA SER A 30 -15.82 -9.35 6.13
C SER A 30 -16.22 -9.99 4.80
N CYS A 31 -15.24 -10.30 3.94
CA CYS A 31 -15.43 -11.07 2.70
C CYS A 31 -15.47 -12.60 2.92
N GLY A 32 -15.43 -13.07 4.16
CA GLY A 32 -15.52 -14.48 4.52
C GLY A 32 -14.19 -15.24 4.42
N HIS A 33 -13.05 -14.55 4.29
CA HIS A 33 -11.73 -15.18 4.32
C HIS A 33 -11.27 -15.42 5.76
N ARG A 34 -10.50 -16.48 5.98
CA ARG A 34 -9.73 -16.68 7.20
C ARG A 34 -8.40 -15.95 7.07
N VAL A 35 -8.06 -15.04 7.99
CA VAL A 35 -6.84 -14.25 7.93
C VAL A 35 -5.80 -14.79 8.91
N LEU A 36 -4.64 -15.21 8.40
CA LEU A 36 -3.43 -15.48 9.14
C LEU A 36 -2.56 -14.22 9.13
N ALA A 37 -2.55 -13.47 10.21
CA ALA A 37 -1.78 -12.23 10.31
C ALA A 37 -0.34 -12.52 10.73
N ALA A 38 0.60 -12.36 9.79
CA ALA A 38 2.02 -12.55 10.03
C ALA A 38 2.57 -11.47 10.96
N THR A 39 3.19 -11.87 12.06
CA THR A 39 3.83 -10.96 13.02
C THR A 39 5.05 -11.62 13.67
N ARG A 40 6.09 -10.83 13.94
CA ARG A 40 7.27 -11.26 14.69
C ARG A 40 6.95 -11.48 16.18
N ASP A 41 6.05 -10.64 16.70
CA ASP A 41 5.63 -10.68 18.11
C ASP A 41 4.10 -10.69 18.23
N PRO A 42 3.48 -11.87 18.42
CA PRO A 42 2.05 -12.02 18.67
C PRO A 42 1.55 -11.35 19.96
N ALA A 43 2.45 -11.09 20.92
CA ALA A 43 2.11 -10.44 22.20
C ALA A 43 2.13 -8.91 22.13
N SER A 44 2.63 -8.33 21.03
CA SER A 44 2.65 -6.88 20.82
C SER A 44 1.25 -6.25 20.84
N SER A 45 1.18 -4.94 21.07
CA SER A 45 -0.09 -4.19 21.01
C SER A 45 -0.75 -4.29 19.63
N ALA A 46 0.06 -4.33 18.56
CA ALA A 46 -0.44 -4.53 17.20
C ALA A 46 -1.01 -5.93 17.01
N GLY A 47 -0.33 -6.97 17.51
CA GLY A 47 -0.82 -8.35 17.50
C GLY A 47 -2.15 -8.51 18.26
N ARG A 48 -2.26 -7.93 19.46
CA ARG A 48 -3.53 -7.94 20.21
C ARG A 48 -4.68 -7.33 19.42
N ARG A 49 -4.50 -6.15 18.83
CA ARG A 49 -5.54 -5.51 17.99
C ARG A 49 -5.96 -6.36 16.79
N LEU A 50 -5.02 -7.04 16.14
CA LEU A 50 -5.33 -7.95 15.03
C LEU A 50 -6.16 -9.16 15.49
N ARG A 51 -5.85 -9.72 16.66
CA ARG A 51 -6.61 -10.81 17.26
C ARG A 51 -8.02 -10.36 17.64
N GLU A 52 -8.16 -9.19 18.25
CA GLU A 52 -9.45 -8.57 18.60
C GLU A 52 -10.31 -8.32 17.35
N ALA A 53 -9.67 -7.99 16.23
CA ALA A 53 -10.32 -7.87 14.93
C ALA A 53 -10.73 -9.22 14.30
N GLY A 54 -10.37 -10.37 14.91
CA GLY A 54 -10.74 -11.70 14.43
C GLY A 54 -9.66 -12.42 13.61
N ALA A 55 -8.45 -11.87 13.47
CA ALA A 55 -7.37 -12.54 12.77
C ALA A 55 -6.68 -13.61 13.65
N HIS A 56 -6.24 -14.69 13.00
CA HIS A 56 -5.34 -15.65 13.63
C HIS A 56 -3.90 -15.16 13.50
N LEU A 57 -3.20 -15.02 14.64
CA LEU A 57 -1.80 -14.58 14.62
C LEU A 57 -0.88 -15.77 14.31
N VAL A 58 0.02 -15.58 13.35
CA VAL A 58 1.07 -16.54 13.02
C VAL A 58 2.42 -15.88 13.21
N ARG A 59 3.31 -16.52 13.99
CA ARG A 59 4.67 -16.04 14.12
C ARG A 59 5.39 -16.22 12.79
N ALA A 60 5.81 -15.10 12.19
CA ALA A 60 6.60 -15.06 10.96
C ALA A 60 7.54 -13.86 11.00
N ASP A 61 8.83 -14.14 10.88
CA ASP A 61 9.87 -13.13 10.72
C ASP A 61 10.36 -13.16 9.27
N PHE A 62 10.38 -12.02 8.61
CA PHE A 62 10.80 -11.94 7.22
C PHE A 62 12.30 -12.16 7.03
N ASP A 63 13.08 -12.12 8.11
CA ASP A 63 14.49 -12.52 8.15
C ASP A 63 14.70 -13.99 8.57
N ASP A 64 13.63 -14.71 8.93
CA ASP A 64 13.65 -16.14 9.23
C ASP A 64 12.86 -16.95 8.18
N PRO A 65 13.51 -17.49 7.14
CA PRO A 65 12.85 -18.29 6.10
C PRO A 65 12.13 -19.53 6.62
N ALA A 66 12.53 -20.08 7.76
CA ALA A 66 11.87 -21.27 8.33
C ALA A 66 10.50 -20.90 8.89
N SER A 67 10.40 -19.77 9.63
CA SER A 67 9.12 -19.29 10.17
C SER A 67 8.16 -18.88 9.04
N LEU A 68 8.67 -18.29 7.95
CA LEU A 68 7.85 -17.95 6.78
C LEU A 68 7.28 -19.19 6.09
N ARG A 69 8.10 -20.24 5.88
CA ARG A 69 7.63 -21.51 5.30
C ARG A 69 6.55 -22.17 6.15
N ALA A 70 6.75 -22.18 7.48
CA ALA A 70 5.77 -22.74 8.41
C ALA A 70 4.44 -21.95 8.40
N ALA A 71 4.50 -20.62 8.24
CA ALA A 71 3.31 -19.77 8.09
C ALA A 71 2.63 -19.99 6.73
N ALA A 72 3.39 -20.00 5.64
CA ALA A 72 2.86 -20.18 4.30
C ALA A 72 2.18 -21.55 4.09
N ALA A 73 2.69 -22.61 4.73
CA ALA A 73 2.12 -23.96 4.64
C ALA A 73 0.68 -24.06 5.19
N GLN A 74 0.19 -23.04 5.89
CA GLN A 74 -1.16 -22.97 6.47
C GLN A 74 -2.15 -22.16 5.63
N ALA A 75 -1.72 -21.64 4.47
CA ALA A 75 -2.49 -20.69 3.68
C ALA A 75 -2.77 -21.20 2.27
N ASP A 76 -3.89 -20.75 1.69
CA ASP A 76 -4.25 -20.95 0.28
C ASP A 76 -3.69 -19.84 -0.61
N ALA A 77 -3.62 -18.62 -0.05
CA ALA A 77 -3.11 -17.43 -0.72
C ALA A 77 -2.25 -16.57 0.22
N ILE A 78 -1.36 -15.77 -0.35
CA ILE A 78 -0.58 -14.79 0.40
C ILE A 78 -0.87 -13.39 -0.15
N VAL A 79 -1.08 -12.42 0.75
CA VAL A 79 -0.99 -11.00 0.44
C VAL A 79 0.26 -10.45 1.11
N ALA A 80 1.16 -9.86 0.34
CA ALA A 80 2.41 -9.32 0.85
C ALA A 80 2.60 -7.86 0.43
N ALA A 81 3.03 -7.03 1.36
CA ALA A 81 3.41 -5.65 1.12
C ALA A 81 4.88 -5.41 1.51
N GLY A 82 5.53 -4.53 0.79
CA GLY A 82 6.93 -4.23 1.05
C GLY A 82 7.19 -3.51 2.37
N THR A 83 8.42 -3.63 2.86
CA THR A 83 8.90 -3.15 4.15
C THR A 83 9.88 -1.98 4.07
N ALA A 84 10.12 -1.42 2.87
CA ALA A 84 11.18 -0.45 2.61
C ALA A 84 11.19 0.76 3.56
N HIS A 85 10.02 1.26 3.95
CA HIS A 85 9.92 2.40 4.88
C HIS A 85 10.33 2.05 6.32
N ALA A 86 10.17 0.80 6.73
CA ALA A 86 10.48 0.35 8.09
C ALA A 86 11.88 -0.25 8.21
N ALA A 87 12.32 -0.97 7.18
CA ALA A 87 13.54 -1.79 7.22
C ALA A 87 14.64 -1.30 6.24
N GLY A 88 14.32 -0.36 5.38
CA GLY A 88 15.20 0.14 4.31
C GLY A 88 15.18 -0.74 3.04
N PRO A 89 15.73 -0.22 1.91
CA PRO A 89 15.62 -0.88 0.61
C PRO A 89 16.27 -2.26 0.53
N ALA A 90 17.45 -2.45 1.14
CA ALA A 90 18.16 -3.72 1.10
C ALA A 90 17.40 -4.83 1.87
N ALA A 91 16.87 -4.51 3.04
CA ALA A 91 16.05 -5.44 3.81
C ALA A 91 14.71 -5.72 3.11
N ASP A 92 14.09 -4.72 2.51
CA ASP A 92 12.86 -4.87 1.72
C ASP A 92 13.03 -5.89 0.59
N ALA A 93 14.11 -5.78 -0.19
CA ALA A 93 14.41 -6.72 -1.27
C ALA A 93 14.64 -8.15 -0.74
N ARG A 94 15.31 -8.31 0.40
CA ARG A 94 15.52 -9.61 1.05
C ARG A 94 14.20 -10.19 1.57
N HIS A 95 13.41 -9.40 2.30
CA HIS A 95 12.11 -9.80 2.84
C HIS A 95 11.15 -10.26 1.72
N GLY A 96 11.07 -9.51 0.62
CA GLY A 96 10.24 -9.88 -0.52
C GLY A 96 10.64 -11.23 -1.12
N ARG A 97 11.95 -11.47 -1.33
CA ARG A 97 12.45 -12.77 -1.82
C ARG A 97 12.13 -13.90 -0.86
N ASN A 98 12.36 -13.72 0.44
CA ASN A 98 12.08 -14.75 1.45
C ASN A 98 10.59 -15.13 1.48
N ILE A 99 9.68 -14.15 1.33
CA ILE A 99 8.23 -14.40 1.24
C ILE A 99 7.89 -15.19 -0.04
N ILE A 100 8.47 -14.82 -1.18
CA ILE A 100 8.24 -15.51 -2.46
C ILE A 100 8.77 -16.95 -2.40
N ASP A 101 9.95 -17.16 -1.85
CA ASP A 101 10.53 -18.49 -1.70
C ASP A 101 9.72 -19.38 -0.74
N ALA A 102 9.15 -18.81 0.31
CA ALA A 102 8.21 -19.50 1.20
C ALA A 102 6.90 -19.85 0.47
N ALA A 103 6.37 -18.94 -0.34
CA ALA A 103 5.18 -19.17 -1.16
C ALA A 103 5.40 -20.31 -2.16
N ARG A 104 6.56 -20.33 -2.83
CA ARG A 104 6.95 -21.41 -3.75
C ARG A 104 7.05 -22.76 -3.02
N ALA A 105 7.73 -22.80 -1.88
CA ALA A 105 7.90 -24.03 -1.10
C ALA A 105 6.56 -24.60 -0.61
N ALA A 106 5.62 -23.71 -0.24
CA ALA A 106 4.27 -24.07 0.18
C ALA A 106 3.30 -24.34 -0.98
N ARG A 107 3.72 -24.14 -2.24
CA ARG A 107 2.88 -24.26 -3.44
C ARG A 107 1.63 -23.39 -3.35
N ILE A 108 1.78 -22.15 -2.90
CA ILE A 108 0.69 -21.20 -2.76
C ILE A 108 -0.04 -21.01 -4.11
N GLY A 109 -1.36 -21.07 -4.07
CA GLY A 109 -2.19 -20.94 -5.27
C GLY A 109 -2.25 -19.51 -5.83
N HIS A 110 -2.01 -18.48 -5.00
CA HIS A 110 -1.99 -17.07 -5.44
C HIS A 110 -1.20 -16.18 -4.47
N LEU A 111 -0.17 -15.52 -4.97
CA LEU A 111 0.56 -14.47 -4.24
C LEU A 111 0.19 -13.09 -4.80
N VAL A 112 -0.50 -12.29 -4.00
CA VAL A 112 -0.77 -10.87 -4.31
C VAL A 112 0.33 -10.02 -3.70
N TYR A 113 1.19 -9.44 -4.52
CA TYR A 113 2.29 -8.60 -4.08
C TYR A 113 1.99 -7.12 -4.31
N ILE A 114 1.91 -6.34 -3.23
CA ILE A 114 1.69 -4.89 -3.28
C ILE A 114 3.06 -4.21 -3.31
N THR A 115 3.40 -3.68 -4.47
CA THR A 115 4.65 -2.99 -4.81
C THR A 115 4.47 -1.47 -4.85
N VAL A 116 5.03 -0.80 -5.86
CA VAL A 116 4.85 0.63 -6.15
C VAL A 116 4.87 0.86 -7.66
N ALA A 117 4.10 1.81 -8.14
CA ALA A 117 4.14 2.25 -9.53
C ALA A 117 5.54 2.75 -9.90
N GLY A 118 5.98 2.44 -11.13
CA GLY A 118 7.34 2.73 -11.61
C GLY A 118 8.35 1.61 -11.34
N ALA A 119 8.06 0.62 -10.49
CA ALA A 119 8.99 -0.49 -10.20
C ALA A 119 9.08 -1.54 -11.32
N SER A 120 8.46 -1.33 -12.48
CA SER A 120 8.60 -2.22 -13.65
C SER A 120 10.00 -2.22 -14.25
N GLN A 121 10.77 -1.17 -14.01
CA GLN A 121 12.15 -0.98 -14.47
C GLN A 121 12.99 -0.27 -13.41
N PRO A 122 14.32 -0.31 -13.49
CA PRO A 122 15.21 0.45 -12.61
C PRO A 122 14.96 1.96 -12.77
N THR A 123 14.94 2.69 -11.67
CA THR A 123 14.70 4.14 -11.65
C THR A 123 15.88 4.95 -11.10
N GLY A 124 16.84 4.29 -10.45
CA GLY A 124 17.89 4.94 -9.66
C GLY A 124 17.42 5.40 -8.28
N VAL A 125 16.16 5.16 -7.93
CA VAL A 125 15.60 5.48 -6.61
C VAL A 125 15.63 4.21 -5.75
N PRO A 126 16.44 4.13 -4.69
CA PRO A 126 16.68 2.87 -3.96
C PRO A 126 15.41 2.19 -3.44
N ILE A 127 14.42 2.97 -3.00
CA ILE A 127 13.15 2.44 -2.49
C ILE A 127 12.26 1.86 -3.61
N ILE A 128 12.36 2.34 -4.84
CA ILE A 128 11.64 1.79 -6.00
C ILE A 128 12.42 0.60 -6.56
N ASP A 129 13.75 0.72 -6.64
CA ASP A 129 14.60 -0.32 -7.20
C ASP A 129 14.63 -1.59 -6.33
N SER A 130 14.45 -1.46 -5.00
CA SER A 130 14.24 -2.63 -4.14
C SER A 130 12.97 -3.41 -4.52
N LYS A 131 11.90 -2.71 -4.88
CA LYS A 131 10.66 -3.32 -5.37
C LYS A 131 10.84 -3.98 -6.73
N HIS A 132 11.55 -3.30 -7.65
CA HIS A 132 11.90 -3.87 -8.94
C HIS A 132 12.61 -5.22 -8.77
N ALA A 133 13.60 -5.30 -7.89
CA ALA A 133 14.32 -6.54 -7.62
C ALA A 133 13.42 -7.66 -7.08
N VAL A 134 12.41 -7.33 -6.25
CA VAL A 134 11.42 -8.30 -5.77
C VAL A 134 10.48 -8.74 -6.89
N GLU A 135 10.00 -7.81 -7.72
CA GLU A 135 9.14 -8.14 -8.86
C GLU A 135 9.85 -9.07 -9.87
N GLN A 136 11.14 -8.84 -10.13
CA GLN A 136 11.92 -9.73 -10.99
C GLN A 136 12.05 -11.15 -10.40
N HIS A 137 12.32 -11.25 -9.10
CA HIS A 137 12.38 -12.54 -8.42
C HIS A 137 11.02 -13.27 -8.46
N LEU A 138 9.91 -12.53 -8.27
CA LEU A 138 8.56 -13.09 -8.33
C LEU A 138 8.22 -13.66 -9.71
N ARG A 139 8.51 -12.90 -10.78
CA ARG A 139 8.29 -13.36 -12.15
C ARG A 139 9.06 -14.62 -12.51
N GLY A 140 10.28 -14.78 -11.97
CA GLY A 140 11.11 -15.97 -12.17
C GLY A 140 10.81 -17.13 -11.23
N SER A 141 9.93 -16.97 -10.25
CA SER A 141 9.73 -17.94 -9.16
C SER A 141 8.87 -19.15 -9.52
N GLY A 142 7.99 -19.03 -10.52
CA GLY A 142 6.95 -20.01 -10.84
C GLY A 142 5.77 -20.02 -9.87
N VAL A 143 5.70 -19.09 -8.90
CA VAL A 143 4.53 -18.90 -8.05
C VAL A 143 3.43 -18.19 -8.84
N PRO A 144 2.17 -18.65 -8.85
CA PRO A 144 1.05 -17.89 -9.43
C PRO A 144 0.89 -16.55 -8.69
N TYR A 145 0.91 -15.43 -9.40
CA TYR A 145 0.94 -14.13 -8.75
C TYR A 145 0.05 -13.08 -9.41
N THR A 146 -0.21 -12.01 -8.66
CA THR A 146 -0.65 -10.70 -9.18
C THR A 146 0.14 -9.61 -8.48
N ILE A 147 0.67 -8.66 -9.25
CA ILE A 147 1.38 -7.49 -8.74
C ILE A 147 0.45 -6.28 -8.80
N ILE A 148 0.18 -5.68 -7.65
CA ILE A 148 -0.56 -4.42 -7.52
C ILE A 148 0.47 -3.31 -7.27
N ALA A 149 0.50 -2.32 -8.14
CA ALA A 149 1.47 -1.24 -8.10
C ALA A 149 0.79 0.13 -7.90
N PRO A 150 0.46 0.51 -6.65
CA PRO A 150 -0.13 1.80 -6.36
C PRO A 150 0.85 2.95 -6.59
N VAL A 151 0.31 4.11 -6.98
CA VAL A 151 1.00 5.39 -7.01
C VAL A 151 1.18 5.97 -5.60
N TYR A 152 1.48 7.24 -5.47
CA TYR A 152 1.69 7.95 -4.19
C TYR A 152 0.43 7.90 -3.31
N PHE A 153 0.56 7.43 -2.06
CA PHE A 153 -0.58 7.36 -1.14
C PHE A 153 -1.00 8.74 -0.63
N MET A 154 -2.29 9.03 -0.64
CA MET A 154 -2.85 10.26 -0.04
C MET A 154 -2.51 10.36 1.45
N GLU A 155 -2.48 9.24 2.15
CA GLU A 155 -2.11 9.14 3.57
C GLU A 155 -0.63 9.46 3.87
N ASN A 156 0.22 9.63 2.85
CA ASN A 156 1.61 10.08 3.07
C ASN A 156 1.69 11.46 3.72
N VAL A 157 0.64 12.27 3.60
CA VAL A 157 0.53 13.55 4.30
C VAL A 157 0.66 13.40 5.81
N TRP A 158 0.27 12.24 6.38
CA TRP A 158 0.34 11.95 7.81
C TRP A 158 1.69 11.42 8.29
N ASN A 159 2.67 11.30 7.42
CA ASN A 159 4.01 10.88 7.82
C ASN A 159 4.62 11.84 8.84
N PRO A 160 5.42 11.33 9.81
CA PRO A 160 5.98 12.15 10.89
C PRO A 160 6.72 13.40 10.42
N TRP A 161 7.46 13.32 9.32
CA TRP A 161 8.20 14.46 8.76
C TRP A 161 7.31 15.57 8.16
N ASN A 162 6.04 15.29 7.91
CA ASN A 162 5.08 16.26 7.41
C ASN A 162 4.33 17.01 8.54
N GLN A 163 4.44 16.54 9.79
CA GLN A 163 3.69 17.05 10.93
C GLN A 163 3.93 18.54 11.20
N ALA A 164 5.17 19.00 11.07
CA ALA A 164 5.52 20.41 11.28
C ALA A 164 4.87 21.33 10.24
N ALA A 165 4.85 20.93 8.97
CA ALA A 165 4.17 21.69 7.91
C ALA A 165 2.66 21.76 8.16
N LEU A 166 2.04 20.62 8.47
CA LEU A 166 0.61 20.54 8.76
C LEU A 166 0.21 21.40 9.97
N ALA A 167 0.97 21.32 11.08
CA ALA A 167 0.74 22.13 12.28
C ALA A 167 0.84 23.63 11.97
N ALA A 168 1.73 24.04 11.07
CA ALA A 168 1.87 25.40 10.57
C ALA A 168 0.82 25.81 9.52
N GLY A 169 -0.19 24.97 9.25
CA GLY A 169 -1.22 25.24 8.26
C GLY A 169 -0.71 25.20 6.81
N ARG A 170 0.32 24.36 6.55
CA ARG A 170 0.87 24.20 5.22
C ARG A 170 0.67 22.76 4.72
N TRP A 171 0.25 22.63 3.45
CA TRP A 171 0.13 21.34 2.78
C TRP A 171 1.49 20.84 2.31
N PRO A 172 1.99 19.72 2.86
CA PRO A 172 3.27 19.18 2.44
C PRO A 172 3.14 18.50 1.09
N SER A 173 4.05 18.83 0.16
CA SER A 173 4.10 18.19 -1.16
C SER A 173 5.49 17.60 -1.41
N PRO A 174 5.57 16.41 -2.00
CA PRO A 174 6.85 15.82 -2.43
C PRO A 174 7.38 16.44 -3.73
N VAL A 175 6.55 17.20 -4.43
CA VAL A 175 6.83 17.82 -5.74
C VAL A 175 6.52 19.32 -5.71
N THR A 176 6.91 20.06 -6.75
CA THR A 176 6.59 21.49 -6.89
C THR A 176 5.08 21.72 -6.96
N ARG A 177 4.64 22.95 -6.61
CA ARG A 177 3.22 23.28 -6.41
C ARG A 177 2.34 23.09 -7.65
N SER A 178 2.92 23.19 -8.84
CA SER A 178 2.24 23.07 -10.14
C SER A 178 2.40 21.70 -10.79
N ARG A 179 3.28 20.83 -10.26
CA ARG A 179 3.44 19.46 -10.78
C ARG A 179 2.21 18.64 -10.46
N LEU A 180 1.66 17.96 -11.47
CA LEU A 180 0.60 16.98 -11.30
C LEU A 180 1.18 15.74 -10.63
N LEU A 181 0.55 15.31 -9.55
CA LEU A 181 0.90 14.11 -8.82
C LEU A 181 -0.28 13.14 -8.82
N GLN A 182 -0.07 11.95 -9.35
CA GLN A 182 -1.06 10.87 -9.24
C GLN A 182 -1.06 10.31 -7.83
N GLN A 183 -2.25 10.14 -7.26
CA GLN A 183 -2.44 9.72 -5.88
C GLN A 183 -3.54 8.67 -5.77
N ILE A 184 -3.47 7.89 -4.69
CA ILE A 184 -4.44 6.86 -4.36
C ILE A 184 -4.63 6.78 -2.85
N PRO A 185 -5.87 6.71 -2.32
CA PRO A 185 -6.08 6.42 -0.90
C PRO A 185 -5.86 4.94 -0.61
N LEU A 186 -5.46 4.63 0.62
CA LEU A 186 -5.30 3.23 1.05
C LEU A 186 -6.59 2.42 0.87
N ALA A 187 -7.75 3.04 1.08
CA ALA A 187 -9.05 2.38 0.91
C ALA A 187 -9.20 1.72 -0.48
N ASP A 188 -8.79 2.41 -1.55
CA ASP A 188 -8.88 1.88 -2.92
C ASP A 188 -7.89 0.76 -3.16
N VAL A 189 -6.68 0.85 -2.58
CA VAL A 189 -5.69 -0.24 -2.63
C VAL A 189 -6.24 -1.50 -1.95
N LEU A 190 -6.91 -1.35 -0.80
CA LEU A 190 -7.51 -2.46 -0.07
C LEU A 190 -8.66 -3.08 -0.86
N ALA A 191 -9.56 -2.26 -1.40
CA ALA A 191 -10.67 -2.73 -2.24
C ALA A 191 -10.17 -3.47 -3.48
N PHE A 192 -9.15 -2.92 -4.16
CA PHE A 192 -8.54 -3.55 -5.31
C PHE A 192 -7.83 -4.87 -4.95
N THR A 193 -7.19 -4.95 -3.78
CA THR A 193 -6.55 -6.19 -3.29
C THR A 193 -7.58 -7.30 -3.09
N VAL A 194 -8.74 -6.98 -2.50
CA VAL A 194 -9.84 -7.95 -2.35
C VAL A 194 -10.38 -8.38 -3.70
N HIS A 195 -10.59 -7.43 -4.63
CA HIS A 195 -11.03 -7.75 -5.99
C HIS A 195 -10.06 -8.73 -6.69
N VAL A 196 -8.75 -8.50 -6.58
CA VAL A 196 -7.72 -9.39 -7.16
C VAL A 196 -7.82 -10.80 -6.58
N LEU A 197 -8.00 -10.95 -5.27
CA LEU A 197 -8.16 -12.27 -4.63
C LEU A 197 -9.44 -12.98 -5.10
N GLN A 198 -10.55 -12.24 -5.23
CA GLN A 198 -11.85 -12.78 -5.65
C GLN A 198 -11.92 -13.10 -7.15
N SER A 199 -11.09 -12.44 -7.94
CA SER A 199 -11.03 -12.57 -9.40
C SER A 199 -9.76 -13.28 -9.89
N ARG A 200 -9.22 -14.17 -9.05
CA ARG A 200 -7.92 -14.82 -9.24
C ARG A 200 -7.66 -15.24 -10.69
N ASP A 201 -8.56 -15.98 -11.28
CA ASP A 201 -8.34 -16.64 -12.58
C ASP A 201 -8.08 -15.66 -13.73
N ILE A 202 -8.63 -14.44 -13.65
CA ILE A 202 -8.40 -13.38 -14.65
C ILE A 202 -7.30 -12.41 -14.23
N MET A 203 -6.79 -12.50 -13.00
CA MET A 203 -5.78 -11.61 -12.45
C MET A 203 -4.38 -12.23 -12.37
N LEU A 204 -4.26 -13.55 -12.60
CA LEU A 204 -2.96 -14.22 -12.57
C LEU A 204 -2.00 -13.63 -13.60
N ASP A 205 -0.72 -13.60 -13.22
CA ASP A 205 0.43 -13.15 -14.02
C ASP A 205 0.33 -11.70 -14.51
N GLN A 206 -0.56 -10.91 -13.91
CA GLN A 206 -0.70 -9.50 -14.22
C GLN A 206 0.08 -8.62 -13.26
N ARG A 207 0.57 -7.49 -13.79
CA ARG A 207 1.05 -6.32 -13.05
C ARG A 207 0.17 -5.13 -13.38
N ILE A 208 -0.50 -4.58 -12.38
CA ILE A 208 -1.48 -3.51 -12.56
C ILE A 208 -1.05 -2.30 -11.75
N GLU A 209 -0.77 -1.19 -12.44
CA GLU A 209 -0.58 0.10 -11.79
C GLU A 209 -1.93 0.72 -11.48
N ILE A 210 -2.11 1.22 -10.25
CA ILE A 210 -3.37 1.79 -9.79
C ILE A 210 -3.20 3.21 -9.25
N ALA A 211 -4.10 4.09 -9.69
CA ALA A 211 -4.21 5.48 -9.28
C ALA A 211 -5.69 5.87 -9.19
N SER A 212 -6.06 6.73 -8.25
CA SER A 212 -7.45 7.16 -8.09
C SER A 212 -7.68 8.59 -8.54
N ASP A 213 -6.69 9.47 -8.37
CA ASP A 213 -6.82 10.88 -8.73
C ASP A 213 -5.47 11.48 -9.14
N GLN A 214 -5.52 12.62 -9.82
CA GLN A 214 -4.34 13.37 -10.23
C GLN A 214 -4.60 14.87 -10.04
N LEU A 215 -3.79 15.49 -9.19
CA LEU A 215 -3.92 16.92 -8.89
C LEU A 215 -2.56 17.54 -8.54
N THR A 216 -2.48 18.88 -8.64
CA THR A 216 -1.33 19.63 -8.17
C THR A 216 -1.41 19.88 -6.66
N ALA A 217 -0.27 20.22 -6.04
CA ALA A 217 -0.26 20.59 -4.62
C ALA A 217 -1.10 21.85 -4.35
N ASN A 218 -1.18 22.78 -5.31
CA ASN A 218 -2.06 23.95 -5.22
C ASN A 218 -3.54 23.53 -5.15
N GLN A 219 -3.96 22.59 -5.99
CA GLN A 219 -5.34 22.08 -5.98
C GLN A 219 -5.65 21.33 -4.69
N ALA A 220 -4.71 20.51 -4.19
CA ALA A 220 -4.85 19.83 -2.90
C ALA A 220 -5.01 20.83 -1.74
N ALA A 221 -4.13 21.83 -1.66
CA ALA A 221 -4.19 22.89 -0.64
C ALA A 221 -5.48 23.70 -0.72
N ALA A 222 -5.98 23.99 -1.91
CA ALA A 222 -7.25 24.68 -2.12
C ALA A 222 -8.44 23.84 -1.63
N ALA A 223 -8.47 22.55 -1.93
CA ALA A 223 -9.51 21.64 -1.44
C ALA A 223 -9.53 21.57 0.09
N ILE A 224 -8.35 21.46 0.74
CA ILE A 224 -8.24 21.46 2.20
C ILE A 224 -8.61 22.82 2.80
N THR A 225 -8.26 23.93 2.13
CA THR A 225 -8.67 25.30 2.55
C THR A 225 -10.19 25.43 2.58
N ALA A 226 -10.88 24.96 1.53
CA ALA A 226 -12.34 24.98 1.48
C ALA A 226 -12.96 24.13 2.58
N LEU A 227 -12.44 22.94 2.83
CA LEU A 227 -12.92 22.01 3.84
C LEU A 227 -12.76 22.56 5.27
N LEU A 228 -11.59 23.15 5.56
CA LEU A 228 -11.26 23.66 6.90
C LEU A 228 -11.74 25.10 7.13
N ARG A 229 -12.20 25.79 6.11
CA ARG A 229 -12.49 27.25 6.13
C ARG A 229 -11.31 28.08 6.71
N ARG A 230 -10.10 27.62 6.45
CA ARG A 230 -8.85 28.24 6.89
C ARG A 230 -7.81 28.10 5.76
N LEU A 231 -7.13 29.19 5.45
CA LEU A 231 -6.09 29.19 4.42
C LEU A 231 -5.01 28.14 4.73
N VAL A 232 -4.75 27.30 3.75
CA VAL A 232 -3.68 26.29 3.76
C VAL A 232 -2.76 26.59 2.58
N ALA A 233 -1.51 26.99 2.87
CA ALA A 233 -0.50 27.25 1.84
C ALA A 233 0.24 25.94 1.51
N VAL A 234 0.87 25.86 0.32
CA VAL A 234 1.72 24.73 -0.06
C VAL A 234 3.10 24.85 0.62
N ALA A 235 3.58 23.77 1.22
CA ALA A 235 4.96 23.59 1.66
C ALA A 235 5.69 22.76 0.59
N GLU A 236 6.38 23.42 -0.30
CA GLU A 236 7.20 22.78 -1.34
C GLU A 236 8.53 22.28 -0.76
N PRO A 237 9.08 21.16 -1.28
CA PRO A 237 10.47 20.85 -1.02
C PRO A 237 11.36 21.91 -1.70
N PRO A 238 12.44 22.37 -1.04
CA PRO A 238 13.42 23.21 -1.71
C PRO A 238 13.98 22.46 -2.94
N SER A 239 13.96 23.07 -4.11
CA SER A 239 14.38 22.43 -5.37
C SER A 239 15.82 21.88 -5.31
N ALA A 240 16.71 22.54 -4.59
CA ALA A 240 18.10 22.11 -4.38
C ALA A 240 18.26 20.96 -3.36
N GLN A 241 17.18 20.54 -2.67
CA GLN A 241 17.22 19.54 -1.58
C GLN A 241 16.19 18.43 -1.77
N MET A 242 15.70 18.23 -3.00
CA MET A 242 14.82 17.11 -3.29
C MET A 242 15.54 15.79 -3.04
N ASN A 243 14.94 14.92 -2.22
CA ASN A 243 15.43 13.56 -2.11
C ASN A 243 15.19 12.79 -3.43
N PRO A 244 15.88 11.66 -3.66
CA PRO A 244 15.77 10.92 -4.94
C PRO A 244 14.35 10.57 -5.35
N LEU A 245 13.47 10.22 -4.39
CA LEU A 245 12.07 9.91 -4.69
C LEU A 245 11.30 11.15 -5.15
N SER A 246 11.48 12.29 -4.47
CA SER A 246 10.84 13.55 -4.84
C SER A 246 11.32 14.04 -6.22
N ALA A 247 12.61 13.95 -6.49
CA ALA A 247 13.17 14.31 -7.80
C ALA A 247 12.62 13.41 -8.91
N TRP A 248 12.49 12.10 -8.65
CA TRP A 248 11.90 11.17 -9.61
C TRP A 248 10.41 11.47 -9.85
N LEU A 249 9.63 11.73 -8.81
CA LEU A 249 8.21 12.11 -8.94
C LEU A 249 8.04 13.42 -9.70
N GLU A 250 8.96 14.39 -9.51
CA GLU A 250 8.93 15.66 -10.21
C GLU A 250 9.13 15.49 -11.73
N HIS A 251 10.10 14.65 -12.13
CA HIS A 251 10.54 14.60 -13.53
C HIS A 251 9.98 13.42 -14.33
N ALA A 252 9.82 12.26 -13.69
CA ALA A 252 9.55 10.98 -14.35
C ALA A 252 8.40 10.17 -13.75
N GLY A 253 7.78 10.62 -12.69
CA GLY A 253 6.77 9.86 -11.92
C GLY A 253 5.78 9.05 -12.75
N PRO A 254 5.03 8.12 -12.16
CA PRO A 254 4.15 7.21 -12.88
C PRO A 254 3.04 7.96 -13.63
N ALA A 255 2.59 7.38 -14.76
CA ALA A 255 1.56 7.94 -15.63
C ALA A 255 0.48 6.87 -15.91
N VAL A 256 -0.32 6.56 -14.89
CA VAL A 256 -1.44 5.61 -14.99
C VAL A 256 -2.59 6.26 -15.74
N ASP A 257 -3.19 5.55 -16.70
CA ASP A 257 -4.45 5.97 -17.32
C ASP A 257 -5.61 5.71 -16.33
N ILE A 258 -5.93 6.74 -15.52
CA ILE A 258 -6.97 6.67 -14.49
C ILE A 258 -8.35 6.42 -15.12
N THR A 259 -8.60 6.98 -16.31
CA THR A 259 -9.88 6.82 -16.99
C THR A 259 -10.09 5.38 -17.43
N ALA A 260 -9.11 4.78 -18.09
CA ALA A 260 -9.15 3.38 -18.48
C ALA A 260 -9.21 2.44 -17.26
N LEU A 261 -8.50 2.76 -16.18
CA LEU A 261 -8.54 1.99 -14.94
C LEU A 261 -9.95 1.98 -14.32
N ARG A 262 -10.60 3.15 -14.23
CA ARG A 262 -11.96 3.29 -13.72
C ARG A 262 -12.99 2.57 -14.59
N GLN A 263 -12.83 2.61 -15.90
CA GLN A 263 -13.70 1.87 -16.84
C GLN A 263 -13.54 0.36 -16.72
N ARG A 264 -12.30 -0.12 -16.53
CA ARG A 264 -12.00 -1.55 -16.40
C ARG A 264 -12.46 -2.12 -15.05
N TYR A 265 -12.43 -1.34 -13.98
CA TYR A 265 -12.76 -1.76 -12.62
C TYR A 265 -13.75 -0.79 -11.93
N PRO A 266 -14.97 -0.60 -12.49
CA PRO A 266 -15.92 0.40 -11.99
C PRO A 266 -16.45 0.09 -10.58
N HIS A 267 -16.44 -1.18 -10.19
CA HIS A 267 -16.95 -1.65 -8.90
C HIS A 267 -16.01 -1.37 -7.71
N ILE A 268 -14.77 -0.90 -7.96
CA ILE A 268 -13.84 -0.56 -6.89
C ILE A 268 -14.29 0.69 -6.12
N GLY A 269 -15.07 1.58 -6.77
CA GLY A 269 -15.53 2.81 -6.12
C GLY A 269 -14.42 3.82 -5.90
N TRP A 270 -13.55 4.01 -6.89
CA TRP A 270 -12.39 4.89 -6.85
C TRP A 270 -12.70 6.28 -6.32
N HIS A 271 -11.99 6.70 -5.26
CA HIS A 271 -12.17 8.00 -4.62
C HIS A 271 -11.33 9.09 -5.29
N THR A 272 -11.88 10.29 -5.38
CA THR A 272 -11.09 11.49 -5.67
C THR A 272 -10.36 11.95 -4.40
N PHE A 273 -9.39 12.87 -4.56
CA PHE A 273 -8.76 13.51 -3.41
C PHE A 273 -9.79 14.23 -2.50
N ALA A 274 -10.81 14.83 -3.10
CA ALA A 274 -11.88 15.49 -2.36
C ALA A 274 -12.70 14.51 -1.52
N ASP A 275 -13.06 13.35 -2.09
CA ASP A 275 -13.78 12.29 -1.36
C ASP A 275 -12.96 11.78 -0.17
N TRP A 276 -11.68 11.51 -0.40
CA TRP A 276 -10.76 11.09 0.65
C TRP A 276 -10.61 12.17 1.74
N ALA A 277 -10.44 13.43 1.34
CA ALA A 277 -10.25 14.54 2.27
C ALA A 277 -11.49 14.77 3.15
N ALA A 278 -12.69 14.63 2.59
CA ALA A 278 -13.95 14.87 3.29
C ALA A 278 -14.20 13.94 4.50
N VAL A 279 -13.64 12.73 4.47
CA VAL A 279 -13.83 11.73 5.54
C VAL A 279 -12.70 11.73 6.59
N GLN A 280 -11.68 12.60 6.45
CA GLN A 280 -10.57 12.67 7.42
C GLN A 280 -10.97 13.51 8.64
N ASP A 281 -10.58 13.06 9.83
CA ASP A 281 -10.69 13.85 11.07
C ASP A 281 -9.53 14.86 11.16
N TRP A 282 -9.63 15.95 10.40
CA TRP A 282 -8.63 17.00 10.35
C TRP A 282 -8.35 17.65 11.71
N HIS A 283 -9.37 17.78 12.56
CA HIS A 283 -9.22 18.36 13.90
C HIS A 283 -8.31 17.52 14.79
N ARG A 284 -8.47 16.19 14.73
CA ARG A 284 -7.60 15.26 15.46
C ARG A 284 -6.20 15.22 14.85
N LEU A 285 -6.11 15.23 13.53
CA LEU A 285 -4.85 15.05 12.79
C LEU A 285 -3.94 16.30 12.81
N LEU A 286 -4.52 17.49 12.93
CA LEU A 286 -3.81 18.77 13.03
C LEU A 286 -3.46 19.18 14.47
N ARG A 287 -3.90 18.43 15.49
CA ARG A 287 -3.47 18.69 16.89
C ARG A 287 -2.01 18.34 17.04
N PRO A 288 -1.18 19.26 17.59
CA PRO A 288 0.19 18.90 17.92
C PRO A 288 0.17 17.71 18.88
N ARG A 289 0.90 16.65 18.56
CA ARG A 289 1.13 15.56 19.50
C ARG A 289 1.80 16.15 20.72
N ARG A 290 1.18 16.07 21.90
CA ARG A 290 1.87 16.37 23.17
C ARG A 290 3.07 15.43 23.22
N SER A 291 4.27 16.01 23.19
CA SER A 291 5.50 15.27 23.50
C SER A 291 5.31 14.72 24.91
N HIS A 292 5.20 13.42 25.04
CA HIS A 292 5.43 12.78 26.33
C HIS A 292 6.92 12.96 26.62
N ALA A 293 7.21 13.93 27.51
CA ALA A 293 8.52 14.09 28.13
C ALA A 293 8.82 12.86 29.00
#